data_f004715c1b0a9be67b1d224ce06f96bd
#
_entry.id   f004715c1b0a9be67b1d224ce06f96bd
#
_cell.length_a   1.000
_cell.length_b   1.000
_cell.length_c   1.000
_cell.angle_alpha   90.00
_cell.angle_beta   90.00
_cell.angle_gamma   90.00
#
_symmetry.space_group_name_H-M   'P 1'
#
loop_
_entity.id
_entity.type
_entity.pdbx_description
1 polymer ?
#
loop_
_entity_poly.entity_id
_entity_poly.type
_entity_poly.pdbx_seq_one_letter_code
_entity_poly.pdbx_strand_id
1 'polypeptide(L)'
;SYWFGSMKLMMFFSVAMMLWLLLQTVLCHTKIKPADSAYTLYGLIYIVGGFWAMLALRSGLIASSMTDSFTTVMLEPARFLLFLLIFSTWASDTFAFAVGKCMGKTKLCPTISPGKTKEGAIGGFVGTIFTALIFSLIFQFSLLHAFAIGLIVAIAAPLGDLVESILKRVCDVKDSGTLIPGHGGVLDRFDSLLFAAPAVYVYLTLI
;
A
#
# COMPACT_ATOMS: atom_id res chain seq x y z
N SER A 1 12.90 -19.44 -16.96
CA SER A 1 11.63 -19.88 -17.61
C SER A 1 10.44 -20.00 -16.65
N TYR A 2 10.67 -20.21 -15.35
CA TYR A 2 9.60 -20.30 -14.33
C TYR A 2 8.75 -19.00 -14.23
N TRP A 3 9.38 -17.84 -14.31
CA TRP A 3 8.71 -16.53 -14.23
C TRP A 3 7.81 -16.21 -15.43
N PHE A 4 8.21 -16.62 -16.63
CA PHE A 4 7.38 -16.46 -17.84
C PHE A 4 6.10 -17.31 -17.77
N GLY A 5 6.15 -18.48 -17.19
CA GLY A 5 5.00 -19.33 -16.94
C GLY A 5 4.02 -18.71 -15.94
N SER A 6 4.55 -18.14 -14.82
CA SER A 6 3.73 -17.51 -13.80
C SER A 6 3.07 -16.21 -14.29
N MET A 7 3.76 -15.39 -15.10
CA MET A 7 3.18 -14.19 -15.71
C MET A 7 2.02 -14.52 -16.66
N LYS A 8 2.17 -15.53 -17.52
CA LYS A 8 1.09 -15.96 -18.41
C LYS A 8 -0.12 -16.46 -17.62
N LEU A 9 0.12 -17.20 -16.55
CA LEU A 9 -0.92 -17.71 -15.66
C LEU A 9 -1.65 -16.55 -14.95
N MET A 10 -0.93 -15.56 -14.45
CA MET A 10 -1.52 -14.36 -13.83
C MET A 10 -2.34 -13.56 -14.84
N MET A 11 -1.85 -13.36 -16.07
CA MET A 11 -2.61 -12.71 -17.14
C MET A 11 -3.87 -13.50 -17.48
N PHE A 12 -3.79 -14.82 -17.57
CA PHE A 12 -4.95 -15.66 -17.82
C PHE A 12 -6.00 -15.51 -16.73
N PHE A 13 -5.61 -15.59 -15.45
CA PHE A 13 -6.54 -15.44 -14.33
C PHE A 13 -7.14 -14.03 -14.24
N SER A 14 -6.37 -12.98 -14.50
CA SER A 14 -6.89 -11.61 -14.48
C SER A 14 -7.90 -11.37 -15.62
N VAL A 15 -7.62 -11.86 -16.82
CA VAL A 15 -8.57 -11.80 -17.96
C VAL A 15 -9.81 -12.65 -17.70
N ALA A 16 -9.64 -13.88 -17.21
CA ALA A 16 -10.76 -14.76 -16.86
C ALA A 16 -11.65 -14.13 -15.78
N MET A 17 -11.07 -13.52 -14.76
CA MET A 17 -11.79 -12.80 -13.71
C MET A 17 -12.55 -11.58 -14.25
N MET A 18 -11.91 -10.79 -15.11
CA MET A 18 -12.56 -9.65 -15.76
C MET A 18 -13.76 -10.10 -16.61
N LEU A 19 -13.58 -11.15 -17.42
CA LEU A 19 -14.66 -11.70 -18.24
C LEU A 19 -15.78 -12.27 -17.36
N TRP A 20 -15.46 -12.92 -16.27
CA TRP A 20 -16.44 -13.44 -15.31
C TRP A 20 -17.29 -12.32 -14.69
N LEU A 21 -16.67 -11.21 -14.25
CA LEU A 21 -17.39 -10.05 -13.71
C LEU A 21 -18.33 -9.42 -14.74
N LEU A 22 -17.89 -9.32 -16.00
CA LEU A 22 -18.73 -8.83 -17.08
C LEU A 22 -19.90 -9.80 -17.36
N LEU A 23 -19.64 -11.10 -17.37
CA LEU A 23 -20.64 -12.13 -17.56
C LEU A 23 -21.71 -12.14 -16.46
N GLN A 24 -21.29 -11.99 -15.19
CA GLN A 24 -22.22 -11.86 -14.06
C GLN A 24 -23.18 -10.68 -14.23
N THR A 25 -22.69 -9.55 -14.76
CA THR A 25 -23.54 -8.38 -15.02
C THR A 25 -24.62 -8.68 -16.04
N VAL A 26 -24.32 -9.53 -17.03
CA VAL A 26 -25.31 -9.97 -18.04
C VAL A 26 -26.28 -11.00 -17.47
N LEU A 27 -25.74 -12.06 -16.84
CA LEU A 27 -26.55 -13.18 -16.33
C LEU A 27 -27.45 -12.80 -15.15
N CYS A 28 -26.98 -11.86 -14.32
CA CYS A 28 -27.69 -11.43 -13.10
C CYS A 28 -28.15 -9.96 -13.19
N HIS A 29 -28.43 -9.43 -14.39
CA HIS A 29 -28.76 -8.03 -14.64
C HIS A 29 -29.90 -7.45 -13.77
N THR A 30 -30.78 -8.30 -13.24
CA THR A 30 -31.85 -7.89 -12.33
C THR A 30 -31.38 -7.65 -10.89
N LYS A 31 -30.22 -8.21 -10.50
CA LYS A 31 -29.67 -8.15 -9.13
C LYS A 31 -28.34 -7.41 -9.05
N ILE A 32 -27.51 -7.46 -10.10
CA ILE A 32 -26.16 -6.89 -10.17
C ILE A 32 -26.16 -5.75 -11.17
N LYS A 33 -25.85 -4.56 -10.68
CA LYS A 33 -25.68 -3.38 -11.54
C LYS A 33 -24.24 -3.35 -12.08
N PRO A 34 -23.99 -2.74 -13.27
CA PRO A 34 -22.64 -2.53 -13.78
C PRO A 34 -21.70 -1.82 -12.78
N ALA A 35 -22.25 -0.92 -11.96
CA ALA A 35 -21.51 -0.26 -10.89
C ALA A 35 -20.94 -1.24 -9.83
N ASP A 36 -21.70 -2.28 -9.47
CA ASP A 36 -21.27 -3.28 -8.48
C ASP A 36 -20.07 -4.08 -8.99
N SER A 37 -20.11 -4.45 -10.29
CA SER A 37 -18.98 -5.12 -10.96
C SER A 37 -17.76 -4.21 -11.07
N ALA A 38 -17.95 -2.90 -11.32
CA ALA A 38 -16.88 -1.92 -11.36
C ALA A 38 -16.21 -1.75 -9.97
N TYR A 39 -16.99 -1.68 -8.89
CA TYR A 39 -16.45 -1.63 -7.54
C TYR A 39 -15.70 -2.92 -7.17
N THR A 40 -16.20 -4.07 -7.57
CA THR A 40 -15.51 -5.35 -7.36
C THR A 40 -14.18 -5.39 -8.10
N LEU A 41 -14.15 -4.95 -9.36
CA LEU A 41 -12.91 -4.87 -10.15
C LEU A 41 -11.91 -3.90 -9.53
N TYR A 42 -12.39 -2.73 -9.08
CA TYR A 42 -11.55 -1.75 -8.39
C TYR A 42 -10.92 -2.32 -7.12
N GLY A 43 -11.71 -2.99 -6.28
CA GLY A 43 -11.21 -3.66 -5.08
C GLY A 43 -10.18 -4.76 -5.38
N LEU A 44 -10.43 -5.56 -6.43
CA LEU A 44 -9.50 -6.59 -6.88
C LEU A 44 -8.16 -6.01 -7.34
N ILE A 45 -8.18 -4.97 -8.18
CA ILE A 45 -6.95 -4.30 -8.64
C ILE A 45 -6.18 -3.75 -7.44
N TYR A 46 -6.87 -3.12 -6.50
CA TYR A 46 -6.27 -2.55 -5.31
C TYR A 46 -5.61 -3.62 -4.42
N ILE A 47 -6.34 -4.69 -4.09
CA ILE A 47 -5.85 -5.74 -3.19
C ILE A 47 -4.79 -6.60 -3.88
N VAL A 48 -5.10 -7.14 -5.07
CA VAL A 48 -4.19 -8.04 -5.78
C VAL A 48 -2.95 -7.30 -6.25
N GLY A 49 -3.11 -6.08 -6.78
CA GLY A 49 -1.99 -5.24 -7.21
C GLY A 49 -1.07 -4.87 -6.06
N GLY A 50 -1.62 -4.51 -4.90
CA GLY A 50 -0.85 -4.20 -3.71
C GLY A 50 -0.05 -5.39 -3.18
N PHE A 51 -0.68 -6.54 -2.99
CA PHE A 51 0.01 -7.75 -2.54
C PHE A 51 1.01 -8.26 -3.58
N TRP A 52 0.68 -8.18 -4.87
CA TRP A 52 1.62 -8.53 -5.93
C TRP A 52 2.88 -7.66 -5.87
N ALA A 53 2.74 -6.36 -5.70
CA ALA A 53 3.88 -5.46 -5.58
C ALA A 53 4.75 -5.78 -4.35
N MET A 54 4.14 -6.11 -3.20
CA MET A 54 4.86 -6.55 -2.01
C MET A 54 5.64 -7.85 -2.27
N LEU A 55 5.03 -8.82 -2.95
CA LEU A 55 5.71 -10.08 -3.34
C LEU A 55 6.83 -9.83 -4.36
N ALA A 56 6.61 -8.91 -5.31
CA ALA A 56 7.64 -8.53 -6.28
C ALA A 56 8.84 -7.86 -5.61
N LEU A 57 8.62 -6.97 -4.65
CA LEU A 57 9.70 -6.39 -3.82
C LEU A 57 10.47 -7.48 -3.05
N ARG A 58 9.74 -8.47 -2.51
CA ARG A 58 10.34 -9.58 -1.74
C ARG A 58 11.07 -10.60 -2.62
N SER A 59 10.68 -10.76 -3.87
CA SER A 59 11.24 -11.77 -4.79
C SER A 59 12.69 -11.50 -5.20
N GLY A 60 13.21 -10.33 -4.93
CA GLY A 60 14.58 -9.93 -5.28
C GLY A 60 14.78 -9.55 -6.74
N LEU A 61 13.73 -9.58 -7.58
CA LEU A 61 13.82 -9.25 -9.00
C LEU A 61 14.41 -7.84 -9.24
N ILE A 62 14.03 -6.91 -8.38
CA ILE A 62 14.49 -5.51 -8.44
C ILE A 62 15.72 -5.30 -7.54
N ALA A 63 15.82 -6.05 -6.45
CA ALA A 63 16.92 -5.92 -5.51
C ALA A 63 18.29 -6.24 -6.15
N SER A 64 18.30 -7.06 -7.20
CA SER A 64 19.54 -7.38 -7.94
C SER A 64 20.09 -6.18 -8.72
N SER A 65 19.25 -5.24 -9.16
CA SER A 65 19.71 -4.02 -9.83
C SER A 65 20.21 -2.95 -8.84
N MET A 66 19.91 -3.12 -7.54
CA MET A 66 20.27 -2.16 -6.49
C MET A 66 21.44 -2.60 -5.61
N THR A 67 22.18 -3.64 -5.99
CA THR A 67 23.33 -4.13 -5.18
C THR A 67 24.37 -3.04 -4.92
N ASP A 68 24.59 -2.15 -5.87
CA ASP A 68 25.54 -1.02 -5.73
C ASP A 68 25.07 0.05 -4.72
N SER A 69 23.81 0.02 -4.32
CA SER A 69 23.25 0.92 -3.31
C SER A 69 23.48 0.45 -1.88
N PHE A 70 24.02 -0.76 -1.70
CA PHE A 70 24.34 -1.32 -0.39
C PHE A 70 25.86 -1.38 -0.21
N THR A 71 26.38 -0.75 0.83
CA THR A 71 27.82 -0.78 1.15
C THR A 71 28.20 -2.00 1.99
N THR A 72 27.27 -2.54 2.75
CA THR A 72 27.48 -3.76 3.54
C THR A 72 26.15 -4.50 3.67
N VAL A 73 26.14 -5.77 3.28
CA VAL A 73 24.91 -6.58 3.28
C VAL A 73 24.69 -7.20 4.67
N MET A 74 24.12 -6.45 5.60
CA MET A 74 23.63 -7.02 6.86
C MET A 74 22.29 -7.74 6.71
N LEU A 75 21.51 -7.35 5.69
CA LEU A 75 20.22 -7.95 5.37
C LEU A 75 20.12 -8.11 3.86
N GLU A 76 19.56 -9.23 3.40
CA GLU A 76 19.28 -9.45 1.98
C GLU A 76 18.48 -8.26 1.39
N PRO A 77 18.91 -7.66 0.27
CA PRO A 77 18.30 -6.43 -0.27
C PRO A 77 16.77 -6.48 -0.42
N ALA A 78 16.24 -7.61 -0.86
CA ALA A 78 14.81 -7.82 -1.00
C ALA A 78 14.07 -7.78 0.34
N ARG A 79 14.65 -8.32 1.39
CA ARG A 79 14.08 -8.25 2.75
C ARG A 79 14.17 -6.83 3.30
N PHE A 80 15.30 -6.16 3.06
CA PHE A 80 15.48 -4.78 3.47
C PHE A 80 14.41 -3.86 2.89
N LEU A 81 14.17 -3.93 1.57
CA LEU A 81 13.17 -3.11 0.88
C LEU A 81 11.76 -3.35 1.44
N LEU A 82 11.41 -4.61 1.70
CA LEU A 82 10.11 -4.95 2.29
C LEU A 82 9.99 -4.40 3.73
N PHE A 83 11.02 -4.56 4.56
CA PHE A 83 11.01 -4.00 5.92
C PHE A 83 11.00 -2.47 5.91
N LEU A 84 11.78 -1.84 5.04
CA LEU A 84 11.77 -0.39 4.87
C LEU A 84 10.35 0.10 4.55
N LEU A 85 9.65 -0.55 3.62
CA LEU A 85 8.26 -0.24 3.27
C LEU A 85 7.34 -0.38 4.50
N ILE A 86 7.38 -1.52 5.18
CA ILE A 86 6.50 -1.81 6.34
C ILE A 86 6.75 -0.80 7.48
N PHE A 87 8.00 -0.61 7.89
CA PHE A 87 8.32 0.28 8.99
C PHE A 87 8.05 1.75 8.66
N SER A 88 8.27 2.18 7.41
CA SER A 88 7.94 3.53 6.95
C SER A 88 6.42 3.76 6.95
N THR A 89 5.62 2.77 6.56
CA THR A 89 4.15 2.86 6.60
C THR A 89 3.64 2.92 8.04
N TRP A 90 4.13 2.06 8.92
CA TRP A 90 3.77 2.11 10.36
C TRP A 90 4.19 3.41 11.03
N ALA A 91 5.35 3.96 10.64
CA ALA A 91 5.79 5.26 11.10
C ALA A 91 4.83 6.37 10.65
N SER A 92 4.37 6.34 9.39
CA SER A 92 3.37 7.28 8.89
C SER A 92 2.15 7.34 9.80
N ASP A 93 1.55 6.18 10.10
CA ASP A 93 0.34 6.10 10.92
C ASP A 93 0.62 6.51 12.39
N THR A 94 1.73 6.03 12.94
CA THR A 94 2.10 6.31 14.34
C THR A 94 2.37 7.80 14.56
N PHE A 95 3.19 8.42 13.71
CA PHE A 95 3.49 9.85 13.83
C PHE A 95 2.28 10.71 13.49
N ALA A 96 1.48 10.32 12.48
CA ALA A 96 0.23 11.02 12.17
C ALA A 96 -0.74 11.00 13.36
N PHE A 97 -0.89 9.85 14.02
CA PHE A 97 -1.73 9.73 15.21
C PHE A 97 -1.18 10.54 16.39
N ALA A 98 0.12 10.42 16.69
CA ALA A 98 0.75 11.10 17.83
C ALA A 98 0.65 12.63 17.68
N VAL A 99 1.09 13.18 16.53
CA VAL A 99 1.05 14.61 16.28
C VAL A 99 -0.40 15.10 16.16
N GLY A 100 -1.27 14.34 15.49
CA GLY A 100 -2.68 14.67 15.34
C GLY A 100 -3.43 14.72 16.67
N LYS A 101 -3.07 13.83 17.62
CA LYS A 101 -3.66 13.82 18.97
C LYS A 101 -3.15 14.97 19.83
N CYS A 102 -1.84 15.30 19.74
CA CYS A 102 -1.23 16.34 20.58
C CYS A 102 -1.48 17.76 20.05
N MET A 103 -1.44 17.94 18.74
CA MET A 103 -1.42 19.27 18.10
C MET A 103 -2.53 19.46 17.04
N GLY A 104 -3.34 18.44 16.77
CA GLY A 104 -4.35 18.48 15.70
C GLY A 104 -5.47 19.48 16.01
N LYS A 105 -5.61 20.46 15.16
CA LYS A 105 -6.67 21.50 15.21
C LYS A 105 -7.55 21.45 13.98
N THR A 106 -6.97 21.23 12.82
CA THR A 106 -7.63 21.33 11.52
C THR A 106 -7.93 19.95 10.95
N LYS A 107 -9.19 19.66 10.66
CA LYS A 107 -9.58 18.39 10.03
C LYS A 107 -9.01 18.30 8.61
N LEU A 108 -8.51 17.11 8.22
CA LEU A 108 -7.97 16.85 6.89
C LEU A 108 -9.08 16.54 5.89
N CYS A 109 -9.90 15.53 6.18
CA CYS A 109 -10.99 15.06 5.33
C CYS A 109 -12.22 14.72 6.17
N PRO A 110 -13.04 15.73 6.61
CA PRO A 110 -14.14 15.53 7.55
C PRO A 110 -15.18 14.51 7.08
N THR A 111 -15.45 14.47 5.78
CA THR A 111 -16.47 13.61 5.16
C THR A 111 -16.07 12.16 5.04
N ILE A 112 -14.78 11.87 4.90
CA ILE A 112 -14.25 10.52 4.65
C ILE A 112 -13.72 9.94 5.97
N SER A 113 -12.83 10.68 6.63
CA SER A 113 -12.16 10.27 7.87
C SER A 113 -12.11 11.44 8.86
N PRO A 114 -13.12 11.61 9.73
CA PRO A 114 -13.24 12.75 10.64
C PRO A 114 -12.15 12.78 11.73
N GLY A 115 -11.44 11.68 11.94
CA GLY A 115 -10.34 11.57 12.90
C GLY A 115 -9.02 12.20 12.42
N LYS A 116 -8.78 12.26 11.10
CA LYS A 116 -7.52 12.76 10.53
C LYS A 116 -7.43 14.29 10.61
N THR A 117 -6.22 14.79 10.93
CA THR A 117 -5.91 16.21 11.01
C THR A 117 -4.77 16.59 10.06
N LYS A 118 -4.71 17.85 9.63
CA LYS A 118 -3.64 18.36 8.77
C LYS A 118 -2.28 18.31 9.48
N GLU A 119 -2.26 18.68 10.74
CA GLU A 119 -1.07 18.66 11.59
C GLU A 119 -0.56 17.22 11.76
N GLY A 120 -1.48 16.27 11.95
CA GLY A 120 -1.15 14.84 11.97
C GLY A 120 -0.56 14.37 10.64
N ALA A 121 -1.13 14.77 9.51
CA ALA A 121 -0.60 14.42 8.20
C ALA A 121 0.83 14.93 7.98
N ILE A 122 1.14 16.16 8.43
CA ILE A 122 2.49 16.71 8.40
C ILE A 122 3.42 15.90 9.31
N GLY A 123 2.96 15.54 10.52
CA GLY A 123 3.72 14.71 11.45
C GLY A 123 4.03 13.33 10.87
N GLY A 124 3.04 12.68 10.26
CA GLY A 124 3.22 11.41 9.54
C GLY A 124 4.22 11.53 8.39
N PHE A 125 4.08 12.57 7.57
CA PHE A 125 4.98 12.84 6.44
C PHE A 125 6.44 12.95 6.90
N VAL A 126 6.72 13.80 7.87
CA VAL A 126 8.09 14.00 8.41
C VAL A 126 8.60 12.74 9.10
N GLY A 127 7.75 12.10 9.91
CA GLY A 127 8.12 10.87 10.62
C GLY A 127 8.44 9.71 9.70
N THR A 128 7.74 9.57 8.58
CA THR A 128 8.00 8.54 7.56
C THR A 128 9.38 8.74 6.93
N ILE A 129 9.69 9.95 6.47
CA ILE A 129 10.99 10.26 5.86
C ILE A 129 12.12 10.05 6.87
N PHE A 130 11.93 10.51 8.10
CA PHE A 130 12.91 10.34 9.18
C PHE A 130 13.18 8.85 9.46
N THR A 131 12.13 8.03 9.53
CA THR A 131 12.26 6.57 9.71
C THR A 131 13.01 5.92 8.56
N ALA A 132 12.70 6.28 7.31
CA ALA A 132 13.39 5.75 6.14
C ALA A 132 14.89 6.09 6.15
N LEU A 133 15.25 7.32 6.53
CA LEU A 133 16.65 7.74 6.64
C LEU A 133 17.38 7.01 7.78
N ILE A 134 16.76 6.84 8.95
CA ILE A 134 17.35 6.04 10.05
C ILE A 134 17.59 4.61 9.61
N PHE A 135 16.61 3.99 8.93
CA PHE A 135 16.75 2.63 8.41
C PHE A 135 17.91 2.52 7.43
N SER A 136 18.08 3.53 6.56
CA SER A 136 19.21 3.62 5.63
C SER A 136 20.56 3.68 6.36
N LEU A 137 20.67 4.48 7.42
CA LEU A 137 21.91 4.59 8.20
C LEU A 137 22.26 3.28 8.92
N ILE A 138 21.26 2.60 9.51
CA ILE A 138 21.46 1.33 10.24
C ILE A 138 21.92 0.22 9.27
N PHE A 139 21.30 0.11 8.10
CA PHE A 139 21.54 -0.97 7.15
C PHE A 139 22.50 -0.58 6.02
N GLN A 140 23.13 0.60 6.10
CA GLN A 140 24.09 1.11 5.11
C GLN A 140 23.56 1.11 3.68
N PHE A 141 22.30 1.50 3.51
CA PHE A 141 21.65 1.69 2.23
C PHE A 141 21.81 3.13 1.76
N SER A 142 21.71 3.38 0.45
CA SER A 142 21.80 4.71 -0.13
C SER A 142 20.80 5.68 0.46
N LEU A 143 21.28 6.77 1.07
CA LEU A 143 20.45 7.83 1.65
C LEU A 143 19.52 8.47 0.62
N LEU A 144 19.97 8.61 -0.63
CA LEU A 144 19.17 9.17 -1.71
C LEU A 144 17.95 8.30 -2.01
N HIS A 145 18.17 7.00 -2.18
CA HIS A 145 17.06 6.06 -2.43
C HIS A 145 16.14 5.90 -1.23
N ALA A 146 16.70 5.90 -0.02
CA ALA A 146 15.90 5.86 1.20
C ALA A 146 15.02 7.11 1.35
N PHE A 147 15.56 8.30 1.05
CA PHE A 147 14.79 9.54 1.04
C PHE A 147 13.66 9.49 0.00
N ALA A 148 13.95 9.04 -1.23
CA ALA A 148 12.96 8.92 -2.30
C ALA A 148 11.85 7.93 -1.92
N ILE A 149 12.21 6.74 -1.41
CA ILE A 149 11.25 5.74 -0.93
C ILE A 149 10.43 6.30 0.24
N GLY A 150 11.07 6.95 1.21
CA GLY A 150 10.41 7.59 2.34
C GLY A 150 9.41 8.66 1.90
N LEU A 151 9.76 9.47 0.91
CA LEU A 151 8.89 10.49 0.32
C LEU A 151 7.67 9.87 -0.38
N ILE A 152 7.89 8.81 -1.18
CA ILE A 152 6.82 8.07 -1.85
C ILE A 152 5.86 7.48 -0.83
N VAL A 153 6.37 6.80 0.20
CA VAL A 153 5.55 6.20 1.25
C VAL A 153 4.82 7.26 2.06
N ALA A 154 5.46 8.38 2.39
CA ALA A 154 4.85 9.49 3.14
C ALA A 154 3.62 10.10 2.44
N ILE A 155 3.59 10.02 1.10
CA ILE A 155 2.44 10.48 0.30
C ILE A 155 1.45 9.33 0.08
N ALA A 156 1.94 8.16 -0.31
CA ALA A 156 1.11 7.04 -0.74
C ALA A 156 0.37 6.36 0.42
N ALA A 157 1.00 6.21 1.59
CA ALA A 157 0.37 5.51 2.72
C ALA A 157 -0.91 6.20 3.22
N PRO A 158 -0.92 7.53 3.51
CA PRO A 158 -2.15 8.22 3.89
C PRO A 158 -3.24 8.20 2.81
N LEU A 159 -2.85 8.17 1.53
CA LEU A 159 -3.81 8.05 0.42
C LEU A 159 -4.44 6.65 0.38
N GLY A 160 -3.67 5.60 0.64
CA GLY A 160 -4.18 4.22 0.71
C GLY A 160 -5.28 4.05 1.76
N ASP A 161 -5.05 4.54 2.98
CA ASP A 161 -6.06 4.54 4.04
C ASP A 161 -7.31 5.37 3.66
N LEU A 162 -7.14 6.50 2.97
CA LEU A 162 -8.29 7.28 2.47
C LEU A 162 -9.06 6.52 1.37
N VAL A 163 -8.36 5.85 0.46
CA VAL A 163 -8.97 5.01 -0.60
C VAL A 163 -9.80 3.90 0.04
N GLU A 164 -9.25 3.17 1.00
CA GLU A 164 -9.97 2.12 1.73
C GLU A 164 -11.16 2.69 2.51
N SER A 165 -10.97 3.84 3.16
CA SER A 165 -12.06 4.54 3.85
C SER A 165 -13.21 4.90 2.90
N ILE A 166 -12.94 5.34 1.68
CA ILE A 166 -13.97 5.63 0.65
C ILE A 166 -14.69 4.34 0.26
N LEU A 167 -13.95 3.26 -0.01
CA LEU A 167 -14.55 1.97 -0.36
C LEU A 167 -15.50 1.48 0.73
N LYS A 168 -15.10 1.56 1.99
CA LYS A 168 -15.96 1.21 3.13
C LYS A 168 -17.25 2.03 3.16
N ARG A 169 -17.19 3.34 2.87
CA ARG A 169 -18.39 4.20 2.82
C ARG A 169 -19.31 3.86 1.66
N VAL A 170 -18.76 3.52 0.49
CA VAL A 170 -19.56 3.06 -0.66
C VAL A 170 -20.29 1.76 -0.36
N CYS A 171 -19.69 0.88 0.44
CA CYS A 171 -20.30 -0.39 0.87
C CYS A 171 -21.17 -0.26 2.15
N ASP A 172 -21.39 0.94 2.67
CA ASP A 172 -22.13 1.20 3.92
C ASP A 172 -21.57 0.44 5.14
N VAL A 173 -20.26 0.18 5.15
CA VAL A 173 -19.57 -0.47 6.26
C VAL A 173 -18.54 0.47 6.91
N LYS A 174 -18.18 0.19 8.14
CA LYS A 174 -17.12 0.92 8.85
C LYS A 174 -15.80 0.17 8.84
N ASP A 175 -15.85 -1.13 9.03
CA ASP A 175 -14.69 -2.01 9.11
C ASP A 175 -14.77 -3.03 7.97
N SER A 176 -13.63 -3.44 7.41
CA SER A 176 -13.56 -4.37 6.28
C SER A 176 -13.86 -5.83 6.68
N GLY A 177 -14.04 -6.09 7.97
CA GLY A 177 -14.36 -7.40 8.52
C GLY A 177 -14.17 -7.45 10.03
N THR A 178 -14.36 -8.64 10.62
CA THR A 178 -14.27 -8.88 12.06
C THR A 178 -13.26 -9.98 12.40
N LEU A 179 -12.31 -10.26 11.49
CA LEU A 179 -11.38 -11.37 11.63
C LEU A 179 -10.45 -11.19 12.84
N ILE A 180 -10.09 -9.96 13.15
CA ILE A 180 -9.22 -9.63 14.29
C ILE A 180 -10.09 -8.96 15.37
N PRO A 181 -10.41 -9.64 16.50
CA PRO A 181 -11.24 -9.06 17.55
C PRO A 181 -10.70 -7.71 18.04
N GLY A 182 -11.55 -6.69 18.03
CA GLY A 182 -11.19 -5.32 18.44
C GLY A 182 -10.32 -4.53 17.46
N HIS A 183 -9.96 -5.11 16.30
CA HIS A 183 -9.02 -4.48 15.35
C HIS A 183 -9.54 -4.42 13.90
N GLY A 184 -10.77 -4.86 13.63
CA GLY A 184 -11.37 -4.83 12.29
C GLY A 184 -10.92 -5.99 11.39
N GLY A 185 -10.95 -5.80 10.09
CA GLY A 185 -10.57 -6.78 9.09
C GLY A 185 -9.07 -6.76 8.75
N VAL A 186 -8.66 -7.73 7.95
CA VAL A 186 -7.28 -7.80 7.42
C VAL A 186 -6.98 -6.61 6.53
N LEU A 187 -7.93 -6.19 5.69
CA LEU A 187 -7.74 -5.05 4.79
C LEU A 187 -7.44 -3.76 5.56
N ASP A 188 -8.14 -3.52 6.69
CA ASP A 188 -7.91 -2.36 7.58
C ASP A 188 -6.46 -2.29 8.14
N ARG A 189 -5.66 -3.34 7.99
CA ARG A 189 -4.25 -3.41 8.45
C ARG A 189 -3.24 -3.25 7.34
N PHE A 190 -3.65 -3.47 6.10
CA PHE A 190 -2.78 -3.43 4.94
C PHE A 190 -3.12 -2.29 3.97
N ASP A 191 -4.19 -1.53 4.22
CA ASP A 191 -4.70 -0.46 3.36
C ASP A 191 -3.61 0.50 2.85
N SER A 192 -2.85 1.07 3.76
CA SER A 192 -1.73 1.96 3.48
C SER A 192 -0.60 1.26 2.73
N LEU A 193 -0.29 0.01 3.11
CA LEU A 193 0.75 -0.81 2.46
C LEU A 193 0.37 -1.19 1.03
N LEU A 194 -0.90 -1.57 0.80
CA LEU A 194 -1.39 -1.98 -0.51
C LEU A 194 -1.31 -0.85 -1.55
N PHE A 195 -1.36 0.39 -1.11
CA PHE A 195 -1.20 1.55 -1.99
C PHE A 195 0.25 2.00 -2.13
N ALA A 196 1.03 1.95 -1.04
CA ALA A 196 2.43 2.36 -1.05
C ALA A 196 3.34 1.36 -1.79
N ALA A 197 3.07 0.05 -1.70
CA ALA A 197 3.91 -0.97 -2.31
C ALA A 197 4.01 -0.85 -3.84
N PRO A 198 2.91 -0.68 -4.62
CA PRO A 198 3.00 -0.44 -6.06
C PRO A 198 3.79 0.82 -6.41
N ALA A 199 3.62 1.90 -5.65
CA ALA A 199 4.33 3.15 -5.90
C ALA A 199 5.84 3.02 -5.70
N VAL A 200 6.27 2.34 -4.64
CA VAL A 200 7.68 2.02 -4.39
C VAL A 200 8.21 1.04 -5.46
N TYR A 201 7.41 0.03 -5.84
CA TYR A 201 7.78 -0.90 -6.90
C TYR A 201 8.06 -0.18 -8.22
N VAL A 202 7.16 0.72 -8.64
CA VAL A 202 7.35 1.52 -9.88
C VAL A 202 8.61 2.36 -9.79
N TYR A 203 8.84 3.06 -8.68
CA TYR A 203 10.08 3.82 -8.50
C TYR A 203 11.32 2.97 -8.70
N LEU A 204 11.37 1.79 -8.06
CA LEU A 204 12.53 0.90 -8.13
C LEU A 204 12.72 0.22 -9.49
N THR A 205 11.69 0.16 -10.33
CA THR A 205 11.81 -0.35 -11.71
C THR A 205 12.29 0.71 -12.69
N LEU A 206 12.22 2.00 -12.33
CA LEU A 206 12.62 3.11 -13.19
C LEU A 206 14.08 3.56 -12.98
N ILE A 207 14.74 3.07 -11.95
CA ILE A 207 16.13 3.36 -11.61
C ILE A 207 17.03 2.17 -11.85
#